data_cb584be47c12bb4979dc769348ba0bbf
#
_entry.id   cb584be47c12bb4979dc769348ba0bbf
#
_cell.length_a   1.000
_cell.length_b   1.000
_cell.length_c   1.000
_cell.angle_alpha   90.00
_cell.angle_beta   90.00
_cell.angle_gamma   90.00
#
_symmetry.space_group_name_H-M   'P 1'
#
loop_
_entity.id
_entity.type
_entity.pdbx_description
1 polymer ?
#
loop_
_entity_poly.entity_id
_entity_poly.type
_entity_poly.pdbx_seq_one_letter_code
_entity_poly.pdbx_strand_id
1 'polypeptide(L)'
;MNKKIILIFLLITSCSLDNKTGLWSNDKKVDVVDKTKVIKLNKEKNILDNEFNKDLKITLSKKIAKNKNQELQNNNSQYNYDGDIKKSSKFKFKKINNFYQNEPDVIFDKGNIFFFDGNGSIIKFEDSSKLTWKKNYYSKAEKKSKPFLFFNKSKNILIVADNIAKYYALDVNNGKLLWIKNNSSPFNSQIKIHKNKFYIVDLENIIHCYSVKNGKEIWKYKTENFFIKSQKRLSIAIDNDIVYFNNSIGDITALNANNGDFVWQLPTQNSQIYG
;
A
#
# COMPACT_ATOMS: atom_id res chain seq x y z
N MET A 1 7.88 -49.66 -28.89
CA MET A 1 6.93 -48.70 -28.32
C MET A 1 6.29 -49.36 -27.10
N ASN A 2 6.47 -48.78 -25.91
CA ASN A 2 6.12 -49.46 -24.65
C ASN A 2 4.60 -49.58 -24.49
N LYS A 3 4.09 -50.80 -24.26
CA LYS A 3 2.65 -51.11 -24.05
C LYS A 3 1.99 -50.21 -22.96
N LYS A 4 2.77 -49.67 -22.01
CA LYS A 4 2.31 -48.73 -20.99
C LYS A 4 2.00 -47.33 -21.55
N ILE A 5 2.65 -46.88 -22.63
CA ILE A 5 2.39 -45.58 -23.27
C ILE A 5 1.09 -45.63 -24.07
N ILE A 6 0.78 -46.78 -24.68
CA ILE A 6 -0.48 -47.01 -25.42
C ILE A 6 -1.68 -46.97 -24.45
N LEU A 7 -1.52 -47.51 -23.25
CA LEU A 7 -2.59 -47.49 -22.23
C LEU A 7 -2.90 -46.07 -21.72
N ILE A 8 -1.88 -45.22 -21.61
CA ILE A 8 -2.06 -43.81 -21.20
C ILE A 8 -2.78 -43.01 -22.31
N PHE A 9 -2.50 -43.28 -23.58
CA PHE A 9 -3.16 -42.64 -24.71
C PHE A 9 -4.65 -43.01 -24.81
N LEU A 10 -5.04 -44.22 -24.42
CA LEU A 10 -6.45 -44.66 -24.42
C LEU A 10 -7.29 -44.04 -23.32
N LEU A 11 -6.68 -43.54 -22.23
CA LEU A 11 -7.39 -42.88 -21.14
C LEU A 11 -7.72 -41.41 -21.42
N ILE A 12 -7.09 -40.81 -22.45
CA ILE A 12 -7.26 -39.37 -22.75
C ILE A 12 -8.39 -39.15 -23.77
N THR A 13 -8.89 -40.18 -24.43
CA THR A 13 -9.87 -40.02 -25.52
C THR A 13 -11.32 -40.06 -25.11
N SER A 14 -11.63 -40.20 -23.80
CA SER A 14 -13.02 -40.37 -23.33
C SER A 14 -13.67 -39.10 -22.73
N CYS A 15 -12.94 -37.99 -22.65
CA CYS A 15 -13.49 -36.74 -22.11
C CYS A 15 -13.28 -35.60 -23.10
N SER A 16 -14.33 -34.82 -23.34
CA SER A 16 -14.25 -33.59 -24.11
C SER A 16 -14.05 -32.38 -23.19
N LEU A 17 -13.31 -31.39 -23.69
CA LEU A 17 -13.07 -30.14 -22.94
C LEU A 17 -14.29 -29.24 -23.10
N ASP A 18 -14.87 -28.79 -21.99
CA ASP A 18 -15.95 -27.82 -22.04
C ASP A 18 -15.40 -26.44 -22.47
N ASN A 19 -15.90 -25.93 -23.57
CA ASN A 19 -15.48 -24.65 -24.16
C ASN A 19 -15.82 -23.43 -23.30
N LYS A 20 -16.67 -23.56 -22.29
CA LYS A 20 -17.06 -22.43 -21.41
C LYS A 20 -16.27 -22.38 -20.12
N THR A 21 -16.01 -23.53 -19.52
CA THR A 21 -15.37 -23.61 -18.21
C THR A 21 -13.91 -24.09 -18.26
N GLY A 22 -13.49 -24.69 -19.40
CA GLY A 22 -12.14 -25.25 -19.55
C GLY A 22 -11.92 -26.54 -18.77
N LEU A 23 -12.97 -27.13 -18.16
CA LEU A 23 -12.94 -28.38 -17.41
C LEU A 23 -13.41 -29.55 -18.27
N TRP A 24 -12.89 -30.75 -17.95
CA TRP A 24 -13.30 -31.99 -18.60
C TRP A 24 -14.73 -32.35 -18.16
N SER A 25 -15.64 -32.49 -19.11
CA SER A 25 -17.01 -32.89 -18.84
C SER A 25 -17.37 -34.15 -19.62
N ASN A 26 -18.21 -35.00 -19.04
CA ASN A 26 -18.79 -36.13 -19.75
C ASN A 26 -19.98 -35.62 -20.56
N ASP A 27 -20.04 -35.96 -21.87
CA ASP A 27 -21.16 -35.67 -22.76
C ASP A 27 -22.40 -36.46 -22.36
N LYS A 28 -23.01 -36.09 -21.23
CA LYS A 28 -24.44 -36.39 -21.03
C LYS A 28 -25.22 -35.18 -21.50
N LYS A 29 -25.88 -35.30 -22.63
CA LYS A 29 -26.93 -34.38 -23.01
C LYS A 29 -27.95 -34.31 -21.88
N VAL A 30 -27.90 -33.27 -21.12
CA VAL A 30 -29.00 -32.92 -20.21
C VAL A 30 -30.02 -32.25 -21.10
N ASP A 31 -31.18 -32.88 -21.27
CA ASP A 31 -32.33 -32.25 -21.90
C ASP A 31 -32.65 -31.00 -21.08
N VAL A 32 -32.41 -29.86 -21.70
CA VAL A 32 -32.73 -28.55 -21.13
C VAL A 32 -34.25 -28.49 -21.03
N VAL A 33 -34.78 -28.75 -19.87
CA VAL A 33 -36.18 -28.38 -19.57
C VAL A 33 -36.21 -26.86 -19.56
N ASP A 34 -36.79 -26.39 -20.64
CA ASP A 34 -37.06 -24.99 -20.93
C ASP A 34 -37.93 -24.36 -19.84
N LYS A 35 -37.71 -23.09 -19.58
CA LYS A 35 -38.54 -22.16 -18.79
C LYS A 35 -38.14 -21.91 -17.34
N THR A 36 -36.91 -21.55 -17.10
CA THR A 36 -36.69 -20.51 -16.08
C THR A 36 -36.92 -19.15 -16.75
N LYS A 37 -38.04 -18.52 -16.46
CA LYS A 37 -38.20 -17.08 -16.70
C LYS A 37 -37.09 -16.40 -15.95
N VAL A 38 -36.06 -15.97 -16.67
CA VAL A 38 -35.04 -15.04 -16.14
C VAL A 38 -35.82 -13.74 -15.89
N ILE A 39 -36.25 -13.55 -14.66
CA ILE A 39 -36.74 -12.25 -14.20
C ILE A 39 -35.49 -11.40 -14.14
N LYS A 40 -35.29 -10.49 -15.12
CA LYS A 40 -34.30 -9.41 -15.02
C LYS A 40 -34.70 -8.57 -13.81
N LEU A 41 -34.11 -8.87 -12.64
CA LEU A 41 -34.31 -8.15 -11.38
C LEU A 41 -33.77 -6.73 -11.42
N ASN A 42 -32.91 -6.42 -12.38
CA ASN A 42 -32.50 -5.05 -12.69
C ASN A 42 -32.90 -4.72 -14.12
N LYS A 43 -33.91 -3.88 -14.29
CA LYS A 43 -33.90 -3.00 -15.44
C LYS A 43 -32.57 -2.25 -15.36
N GLU A 44 -31.70 -2.41 -16.34
CA GLU A 44 -30.59 -1.49 -16.54
C GLU A 44 -31.21 -0.09 -16.67
N LYS A 45 -31.43 0.58 -15.56
CA LYS A 45 -31.43 2.03 -15.55
C LYS A 45 -30.05 2.39 -16.06
N ASN A 46 -29.97 3.10 -17.15
CA ASN A 46 -28.73 3.69 -17.62
C ASN A 46 -28.17 4.53 -16.46
N ILE A 47 -27.33 3.90 -15.63
CA ILE A 47 -26.69 4.49 -14.46
C ILE A 47 -25.89 5.73 -14.90
N LEU A 48 -25.36 5.70 -16.13
CA LEU A 48 -24.63 6.80 -16.73
C LEU A 48 -25.42 8.10 -16.91
N ASP A 49 -26.74 8.02 -17.11
CA ASP A 49 -27.55 9.23 -17.27
C ASP A 49 -27.84 9.94 -15.93
N ASN A 50 -27.70 9.25 -14.80
CA ASN A 50 -27.88 9.83 -13.46
C ASN A 50 -26.58 10.31 -12.81
N GLU A 51 -25.42 9.88 -13.31
CA GLU A 51 -24.11 10.27 -12.74
C GLU A 51 -23.57 11.56 -13.33
N PHE A 52 -24.02 11.95 -14.53
CA PHE A 52 -23.56 13.16 -15.19
C PHE A 52 -24.64 14.24 -15.22
N ASN A 53 -24.52 15.24 -14.37
CA ASN A 53 -25.36 16.41 -14.41
C ASN A 53 -24.86 17.39 -15.51
N LYS A 54 -25.54 17.41 -16.66
CA LYS A 54 -25.17 18.25 -17.82
C LYS A 54 -25.26 19.75 -17.53
N ASP A 55 -26.04 20.12 -16.53
CA ASP A 55 -26.29 21.53 -16.16
C ASP A 55 -25.35 22.02 -15.04
N LEU A 56 -24.49 21.15 -14.53
CA LEU A 56 -23.52 21.47 -13.50
C LEU A 56 -22.40 22.34 -14.08
N LYS A 57 -22.41 23.63 -13.80
CA LYS A 57 -21.29 24.53 -14.08
C LYS A 57 -20.19 24.27 -13.07
N ILE A 58 -19.17 23.50 -13.47
CA ILE A 58 -17.98 23.29 -12.64
C ILE A 58 -17.10 24.52 -12.77
N THR A 59 -17.04 25.33 -11.73
CA THR A 59 -16.09 26.44 -11.63
C THR A 59 -14.90 26.00 -10.81
N LEU A 60 -13.80 25.68 -11.47
CA LEU A 60 -12.55 25.37 -10.79
C LEU A 60 -11.92 26.69 -10.33
N SER A 61 -11.88 26.93 -9.02
CA SER A 61 -11.09 28.05 -8.49
C SER A 61 -9.61 27.74 -8.76
N LYS A 62 -8.90 28.65 -9.44
CA LYS A 62 -7.45 28.57 -9.58
C LYS A 62 -6.81 28.70 -8.18
N LYS A 63 -6.58 27.57 -7.54
CA LYS A 63 -5.70 27.51 -6.38
C LYS A 63 -4.28 27.37 -6.89
N ILE A 64 -3.56 28.48 -6.93
CA ILE A 64 -2.12 28.45 -7.13
C ILE A 64 -1.51 27.90 -5.84
N ALA A 65 -1.28 26.61 -5.77
CA ALA A 65 -0.56 26.00 -4.66
C ALA A 65 0.92 26.35 -4.80
N LYS A 66 1.34 27.44 -4.19
CA LYS A 66 2.76 27.78 -4.02
C LYS A 66 3.46 26.89 -2.97
N ASN A 67 2.82 25.85 -2.49
CA ASN A 67 3.34 25.03 -1.42
C ASN A 67 4.43 24.09 -1.93
N LYS A 68 5.67 24.43 -1.58
CA LYS A 68 6.85 23.55 -1.73
C LYS A 68 6.88 22.41 -0.71
N ASN A 69 5.85 22.29 0.12
CA ASN A 69 5.76 21.31 1.20
C ASN A 69 4.65 20.31 0.87
N GLN A 70 4.98 19.05 1.02
CA GLN A 70 3.98 17.99 1.01
C GLN A 70 3.28 17.97 2.37
N GLU A 71 1.96 17.97 2.37
CA GLU A 71 1.18 17.75 3.59
C GLU A 71 1.22 16.26 3.95
N LEU A 72 2.29 15.82 4.59
CA LEU A 72 2.53 14.43 4.94
C LEU A 72 1.49 13.85 5.92
N GLN A 73 0.82 14.73 6.65
CA GLN A 73 -0.24 14.35 7.58
C GLN A 73 -1.60 14.30 6.90
N ASN A 74 -1.73 14.86 5.69
CA ASN A 74 -2.94 14.75 4.91
C ASN A 74 -3.08 13.33 4.37
N ASN A 75 -4.27 12.75 4.48
CA ASN A 75 -4.54 11.39 4.04
C ASN A 75 -4.37 11.20 2.53
N ASN A 76 -4.47 12.26 1.75
CA ASN A 76 -4.28 12.20 0.29
C ASN A 76 -2.82 12.11 -0.15
N SER A 77 -1.87 12.59 0.65
CA SER A 77 -0.43 12.66 0.33
C SER A 77 -0.11 13.24 -1.06
N GLN A 78 -1.05 13.98 -1.66
CA GLN A 78 -0.95 14.50 -3.02
C GLN A 78 -0.42 15.93 -3.01
N TYR A 79 0.34 16.25 -4.08
CA TYR A 79 0.68 17.62 -4.40
C TYR A 79 -0.46 18.26 -5.14
N ASN A 80 -0.93 19.39 -4.65
CA ASN A 80 -1.73 20.29 -5.46
C ASN A 80 -0.78 21.27 -6.15
N TYR A 81 -0.49 21.04 -7.41
CA TYR A 81 0.32 21.92 -8.22
C TYR A 81 -0.52 22.49 -9.35
N ASP A 82 -0.57 23.82 -9.43
CA ASP A 82 -1.18 24.54 -10.53
C ASP A 82 -0.12 25.50 -11.10
N GLY A 83 0.42 25.16 -12.25
CA GLY A 83 1.41 25.97 -12.94
C GLY A 83 2.33 25.21 -13.90
N ASP A 84 3.11 25.97 -14.65
CA ASP A 84 4.06 25.45 -15.61
C ASP A 84 5.34 24.93 -14.95
N ILE A 85 5.92 23.87 -15.54
CA ILE A 85 7.24 23.37 -15.13
C ILE A 85 8.30 24.34 -15.64
N LYS A 86 8.80 25.18 -14.74
CA LYS A 86 9.83 26.17 -15.06
C LYS A 86 11.27 25.67 -14.89
N LYS A 87 11.46 24.64 -14.08
CA LYS A 87 12.78 24.09 -13.75
C LYS A 87 12.70 22.60 -13.44
N SER A 88 13.64 21.83 -13.95
CA SER A 88 13.81 20.42 -13.60
C SER A 88 15.19 20.19 -12.94
N SER A 89 15.24 19.29 -11.98
CA SER A 89 16.45 18.85 -11.31
C SER A 89 16.66 17.35 -11.53
N LYS A 90 17.92 16.92 -11.67
CA LYS A 90 18.27 15.50 -11.83
C LYS A 90 19.06 15.01 -10.62
N PHE A 91 18.67 13.87 -10.08
CA PHE A 91 19.34 13.23 -8.96
C PHE A 91 19.90 11.88 -9.38
N LYS A 92 21.11 11.54 -8.90
CA LYS A 92 21.75 10.24 -9.13
C LYS A 92 21.72 9.43 -7.84
N PHE A 93 21.20 8.22 -7.91
CA PHE A 93 21.15 7.27 -6.79
C PHE A 93 21.19 5.84 -7.31
N LYS A 94 21.44 4.86 -6.42
CA LYS A 94 21.45 3.45 -6.82
C LYS A 94 20.04 2.97 -7.09
N LYS A 95 19.85 2.28 -8.24
CA LYS A 95 18.55 1.82 -8.72
C LYS A 95 17.81 0.97 -7.68
N ILE A 96 16.52 1.22 -7.53
CA ILE A 96 15.55 0.38 -6.79
C ILE A 96 15.00 -0.65 -7.77
N ASN A 97 15.21 -1.95 -7.51
CA ASN A 97 14.85 -3.00 -8.48
C ASN A 97 13.33 -3.25 -8.58
N ASN A 98 12.61 -3.07 -7.49
CA ASN A 98 11.17 -3.37 -7.42
C ASN A 98 10.30 -2.10 -7.55
N PHE A 99 10.74 -1.14 -8.36
CA PHE A 99 10.05 0.14 -8.54
C PHE A 99 8.59 -0.02 -9.00
N TYR A 100 8.32 -0.99 -9.87
CA TYR A 100 6.98 -1.21 -10.42
C TYR A 100 5.99 -1.88 -9.45
N GLN A 101 6.48 -2.55 -8.42
CA GLN A 101 5.64 -3.21 -7.42
C GLN A 101 5.27 -2.30 -6.25
N ASN A 102 6.15 -1.34 -5.95
CA ASN A 102 5.98 -0.45 -4.82
C ASN A 102 6.42 0.95 -5.23
N GLU A 103 5.51 1.89 -5.21
CA GLU A 103 5.86 3.30 -5.38
C GLU A 103 6.64 3.77 -4.16
N PRO A 104 7.93 4.16 -4.34
CA PRO A 104 8.73 4.61 -3.21
C PRO A 104 8.24 5.96 -2.71
N ASP A 105 8.25 6.13 -1.39
CA ASP A 105 7.93 7.41 -0.77
C ASP A 105 8.99 8.46 -1.12
N VAL A 106 8.52 9.66 -1.43
CA VAL A 106 9.36 10.85 -1.59
C VAL A 106 8.79 11.94 -0.70
N ILE A 107 9.62 12.55 0.13
CA ILE A 107 9.21 13.66 0.97
C ILE A 107 9.80 14.95 0.44
N PHE A 108 8.95 15.95 0.28
CA PHE A 108 9.37 17.31 -0.05
C PHE A 108 9.07 18.22 1.15
N ASP A 109 10.08 18.90 1.64
CA ASP A 109 9.96 19.79 2.79
C ASP A 109 10.88 20.99 2.66
N LYS A 110 10.31 22.20 2.59
CA LYS A 110 11.04 23.47 2.56
C LYS A 110 12.21 23.51 1.57
N GLY A 111 11.99 23.02 0.35
CA GLY A 111 13.02 22.95 -0.68
C GLY A 111 14.01 21.80 -0.51
N ASN A 112 13.78 20.88 0.42
CA ASN A 112 14.53 19.64 0.55
C ASN A 112 13.71 18.45 0.04
N ILE A 113 14.41 17.46 -0.51
CA ILE A 113 13.84 16.23 -1.01
C ILE A 113 14.50 15.08 -0.28
N PHE A 114 13.68 14.22 0.33
CA PHE A 114 14.12 12.97 0.97
C PHE A 114 13.70 11.79 0.13
N PHE A 115 14.65 10.91 -0.10
CA PHE A 115 14.48 9.70 -0.89
C PHE A 115 15.40 8.59 -0.39
N PHE A 116 15.30 7.37 -0.93
CA PHE A 116 16.21 6.27 -0.61
C PHE A 116 16.73 5.58 -1.86
N ASP A 117 17.86 4.88 -1.74
CA ASP A 117 18.43 4.10 -2.83
C ASP A 117 18.26 2.58 -2.64
N GLY A 118 18.55 1.81 -3.68
CA GLY A 118 18.43 0.36 -3.67
C GLY A 118 19.30 -0.40 -2.65
N ASN A 119 20.13 0.30 -1.87
CA ASN A 119 20.85 -0.26 -0.72
C ASN A 119 20.24 0.15 0.62
N GLY A 120 19.10 0.86 0.60
CA GLY A 120 18.47 1.38 1.80
C GLY A 120 19.19 2.63 2.38
N SER A 121 20.00 3.34 1.60
CA SER A 121 20.52 4.62 2.06
C SER A 121 19.45 5.68 1.97
N ILE A 122 19.24 6.44 3.04
CA ILE A 122 18.43 7.66 3.01
C ILE A 122 19.27 8.80 2.49
N ILE A 123 18.69 9.59 1.62
CA ILE A 123 19.35 10.65 0.91
C ILE A 123 18.52 11.93 1.06
N LYS A 124 19.16 13.02 1.44
CA LYS A 124 18.57 14.36 1.45
C LYS A 124 19.24 15.21 0.38
N PHE A 125 18.42 15.75 -0.51
CA PHE A 125 18.82 16.72 -1.52
C PHE A 125 18.15 18.07 -1.27
N GLU A 126 18.78 19.12 -1.72
CA GLU A 126 18.12 20.40 -1.96
C GLU A 126 17.41 20.38 -3.33
N ASP A 127 16.41 21.23 -3.53
CA ASP A 127 15.71 21.38 -4.81
C ASP A 127 16.65 21.81 -5.97
N SER A 128 17.80 22.35 -5.64
CA SER A 128 18.91 22.64 -6.55
C SER A 128 19.67 21.41 -7.05
N SER A 129 19.30 20.19 -6.65
CA SER A 129 20.01 18.92 -6.87
C SER A 129 21.29 18.75 -6.05
N LYS A 130 21.60 19.63 -5.11
CA LYS A 130 22.75 19.49 -4.22
C LYS A 130 22.47 18.44 -3.16
N LEU A 131 23.39 17.47 -3.03
CA LEU A 131 23.35 16.46 -1.97
C LEU A 131 23.70 17.13 -0.62
N THR A 132 22.75 17.09 0.34
CA THR A 132 23.00 17.59 1.69
C THR A 132 23.64 16.52 2.55
N TRP A 133 23.02 15.35 2.64
CA TRP A 133 23.58 14.20 3.33
C TRP A 133 23.03 12.88 2.76
N LYS A 134 23.83 11.81 2.94
CA LYS A 134 23.44 10.42 2.67
C LYS A 134 23.86 9.55 3.84
N LYS A 135 22.93 8.77 4.38
CA LYS A 135 23.15 7.88 5.53
C LYS A 135 22.62 6.49 5.25
N ASN A 136 23.30 5.49 5.79
CA ASN A 136 22.89 4.09 5.67
C ASN A 136 23.13 3.39 7.01
N TYR A 137 22.11 2.74 7.52
CA TYR A 137 22.11 2.06 8.83
C TYR A 137 21.94 0.54 8.71
N TYR A 138 22.24 0.00 7.53
CA TYR A 138 22.18 -1.42 7.24
C TYR A 138 23.56 -2.05 7.22
N SER A 139 23.68 -3.24 7.78
CA SER A 139 24.85 -4.11 7.67
C SER A 139 25.05 -4.59 6.22
N LYS A 140 26.18 -5.20 5.93
CA LYS A 140 26.46 -5.78 4.61
C LYS A 140 25.44 -6.87 4.23
N ALA A 141 25.01 -7.67 5.19
CA ALA A 141 24.00 -8.72 4.98
C ALA A 141 22.61 -8.13 4.66
N GLU A 142 22.16 -7.15 5.44
CA GLU A 142 20.86 -6.50 5.23
C GLU A 142 20.78 -5.76 3.88
N LYS A 143 21.87 -5.15 3.42
CA LYS A 143 21.92 -4.52 2.08
C LYS A 143 21.70 -5.51 0.94
N LYS A 144 22.07 -6.78 1.11
CA LYS A 144 21.80 -7.84 0.12
C LYS A 144 20.30 -8.12 -0.02
N SER A 145 19.53 -7.94 1.04
CA SER A 145 18.06 -8.06 1.03
C SER A 145 17.37 -6.90 0.34
N LYS A 146 18.10 -5.89 -0.13
CA LYS A 146 17.60 -4.70 -0.85
C LYS A 146 16.42 -4.05 -0.11
N PRO A 147 16.66 -3.48 1.10
CA PRO A 147 15.60 -2.95 1.92
C PRO A 147 14.82 -1.86 1.19
N PHE A 148 13.50 -2.00 1.23
CA PHE A 148 12.55 -1.02 0.72
C PHE A 148 12.03 -0.21 1.90
N LEU A 149 12.11 1.13 1.80
CA LEU A 149 11.86 2.01 2.92
C LEU A 149 10.52 2.71 2.82
N PHE A 150 9.82 2.74 3.93
CA PHE A 150 8.69 3.61 4.20
C PHE A 150 9.15 4.69 5.15
N PHE A 151 8.81 5.95 4.88
CA PHE A 151 9.23 7.02 5.79
C PHE A 151 8.23 8.17 5.82
N ASN A 152 8.18 8.81 6.96
CA ASN A 152 7.41 10.02 7.19
C ASN A 152 8.16 10.93 8.15
N LYS A 153 7.81 12.20 8.15
CA LYS A 153 8.50 13.25 8.88
C LYS A 153 7.56 13.98 9.84
N SER A 154 8.03 14.21 11.05
CA SER A 154 7.39 15.09 12.01
C SER A 154 8.43 16.07 12.56
N LYS A 155 8.22 17.36 12.34
CA LYS A 155 9.17 18.41 12.73
C LYS A 155 10.59 18.07 12.22
N ASN A 156 11.54 17.87 13.12
CA ASN A 156 12.93 17.56 12.81
C ASN A 156 13.26 16.07 12.88
N ILE A 157 12.29 15.20 13.01
CA ILE A 157 12.47 13.75 13.10
C ILE A 157 11.93 13.08 11.84
N LEU A 158 12.77 12.30 11.18
CA LEU A 158 12.42 11.42 10.07
C LEU A 158 12.26 10.01 10.63
N ILE A 159 11.06 9.45 10.56
CA ILE A 159 10.77 8.06 10.92
C ILE A 159 10.90 7.20 9.67
N VAL A 160 11.60 6.11 9.80
CA VAL A 160 11.86 5.13 8.75
C VAL A 160 11.50 3.75 9.25
N ALA A 161 10.82 2.98 8.43
CA ALA A 161 10.60 1.55 8.61
C ALA A 161 10.81 0.83 7.28
N ASP A 162 10.98 -0.49 7.30
CA ASP A 162 11.32 -1.23 6.11
C ASP A 162 10.66 -2.61 6.00
N ASN A 163 10.84 -3.21 4.84
CA ASN A 163 10.36 -4.55 4.52
C ASN A 163 11.24 -5.69 5.08
N ILE A 164 12.20 -5.41 5.94
CA ILE A 164 13.03 -6.39 6.66
C ILE A 164 12.89 -6.27 8.19
N ALA A 165 11.79 -5.65 8.64
CA ALA A 165 11.38 -5.50 10.04
C ALA A 165 12.21 -4.51 10.88
N LYS A 166 13.02 -3.66 10.27
CA LYS A 166 13.77 -2.63 10.98
C LYS A 166 13.02 -1.29 10.95
N TYR A 167 13.07 -0.54 12.05
CA TYR A 167 12.56 0.83 12.10
C TYR A 167 13.44 1.71 12.97
N TYR A 168 13.54 2.99 12.60
CA TYR A 168 14.45 3.91 13.24
C TYR A 168 14.06 5.37 13.00
N ALA A 169 14.65 6.27 13.76
CA ALA A 169 14.48 7.70 13.59
C ALA A 169 15.81 8.41 13.35
N LEU A 170 15.77 9.41 12.49
CA LEU A 170 16.90 10.27 12.14
C LEU A 170 16.57 11.74 12.44
N ASP A 171 17.60 12.49 12.77
CA ASP A 171 17.55 13.96 12.71
C ASP A 171 17.53 14.42 11.24
N VAL A 172 16.51 15.20 10.89
CA VAL A 172 16.29 15.70 9.51
C VAL A 172 17.44 16.57 9.00
N ASN A 173 18.14 17.31 9.88
CA ASN A 173 19.13 18.28 9.47
C ASN A 173 20.45 17.60 9.04
N ASN A 174 20.88 16.60 9.78
CA ASN A 174 22.19 15.99 9.60
C ASN A 174 22.16 14.48 9.33
N GLY A 175 20.96 13.87 9.37
CA GLY A 175 20.79 12.44 9.19
C GLY A 175 21.31 11.59 10.33
N LYS A 176 21.62 12.14 11.52
CA LYS A 176 22.12 11.39 12.67
C LYS A 176 21.03 10.46 13.19
N LEU A 177 21.43 9.22 13.52
CA LEU A 177 20.54 8.24 14.14
C LEU A 177 20.14 8.69 15.55
N LEU A 178 18.85 8.75 15.82
CA LEU A 178 18.29 9.05 17.14
C LEU A 178 18.00 7.78 17.92
N TRP A 179 17.39 6.81 17.30
CA TRP A 179 17.13 5.48 17.83
C TRP A 179 16.89 4.48 16.69
N ILE A 180 17.11 3.19 16.96
CA ILE A 180 16.88 2.08 16.02
C ILE A 180 16.34 0.87 16.77
N LYS A 181 15.40 0.15 16.13
CA LYS A 181 14.71 -1.03 16.67
C LYS A 181 14.34 -2.00 15.55
N ASN A 182 13.96 -3.21 15.96
CA ASN A 182 13.42 -4.24 15.07
C ASN A 182 12.03 -4.63 15.55
N ASN A 183 11.16 -4.93 14.57
CA ASN A 183 9.88 -5.60 14.77
C ASN A 183 10.06 -7.11 14.57
N SER A 184 9.05 -7.89 14.93
CA SER A 184 9.03 -9.34 14.68
C SER A 184 8.67 -9.68 13.22
N SER A 185 7.98 -8.80 12.52
CA SER A 185 7.51 -8.98 11.15
C SER A 185 7.87 -7.76 10.28
N PRO A 186 8.16 -7.96 8.98
CA PRO A 186 8.38 -6.88 8.03
C PRO A 186 7.20 -5.92 7.94
N PHE A 187 7.47 -4.64 7.72
CA PHE A 187 6.41 -3.65 7.51
C PHE A 187 5.97 -3.62 6.04
N ASN A 188 4.71 -3.29 5.81
CA ASN A 188 4.13 -3.20 4.46
C ASN A 188 3.05 -2.11 4.36
N SER A 189 3.24 -0.97 4.98
CA SER A 189 2.28 0.13 4.90
C SER A 189 2.93 1.50 4.83
N GLN A 190 2.12 2.50 4.58
CA GLN A 190 2.51 3.89 4.84
C GLN A 190 2.76 4.09 6.34
N ILE A 191 3.60 5.06 6.67
CA ILE A 191 3.72 5.58 8.03
C ILE A 191 2.82 6.80 8.15
N LYS A 192 1.94 6.83 9.15
CA LYS A 192 1.20 8.03 9.55
C LYS A 192 1.66 8.50 10.91
N ILE A 193 1.78 9.83 11.07
CA ILE A 193 2.21 10.45 12.33
C ILE A 193 1.10 11.35 12.85
N HIS A 194 0.72 11.16 14.12
CA HIS A 194 -0.28 11.96 14.79
C HIS A 194 0.07 12.11 16.27
N LYS A 195 0.03 13.33 16.81
CA LYS A 195 0.28 13.64 18.25
C LYS A 195 1.51 12.94 18.84
N ASN A 196 2.68 13.06 18.19
CA ASN A 196 3.95 12.43 18.60
C ASN A 196 3.96 10.88 18.63
N LYS A 197 2.98 10.25 18.01
CA LYS A 197 2.91 8.82 17.77
C LYS A 197 3.00 8.55 16.27
N PHE A 198 3.49 7.39 15.87
CA PHE A 198 3.40 6.94 14.49
C PHE A 198 2.77 5.56 14.40
N TYR A 199 2.08 5.33 13.30
CA TYR A 199 1.28 4.14 13.03
C TYR A 199 1.79 3.50 11.77
N ILE A 200 1.92 2.17 11.81
CA ILE A 200 2.41 1.36 10.69
C ILE A 200 1.86 -0.05 10.80
N VAL A 201 1.57 -0.70 9.66
CA VAL A 201 1.07 -2.07 9.60
C VAL A 201 2.16 -2.99 9.07
N ASP A 202 2.27 -4.17 9.66
CA ASP A 202 3.21 -5.21 9.24
C ASP A 202 2.53 -6.29 8.37
N LEU A 203 3.34 -7.24 7.87
CA LEU A 203 2.86 -8.35 7.04
C LEU A 203 1.98 -9.37 7.79
N GLU A 204 1.94 -9.32 9.13
CA GLU A 204 1.03 -10.14 9.93
C GLU A 204 -0.32 -9.47 10.20
N ASN A 205 -0.63 -8.38 9.46
CA ASN A 205 -1.84 -7.57 9.64
C ASN A 205 -1.96 -6.96 11.05
N ILE A 206 -0.82 -6.68 11.67
CA ILE A 206 -0.78 -5.99 12.96
C ILE A 206 -0.50 -4.51 12.69
N ILE A 207 -1.42 -3.64 13.11
CA ILE A 207 -1.11 -2.22 13.21
C ILE A 207 -0.40 -1.97 14.54
N HIS A 208 0.69 -1.25 14.46
CA HIS A 208 1.49 -0.83 15.61
C HIS A 208 1.40 0.67 15.78
N CYS A 209 1.29 1.12 17.02
CA CYS A 209 1.45 2.50 17.43
C CYS A 209 2.71 2.63 18.26
N TYR A 210 3.63 3.46 17.79
CA TYR A 210 4.91 3.70 18.45
C TYR A 210 5.08 5.18 18.81
N SER A 211 5.90 5.46 19.81
CA SER A 211 6.33 6.81 20.15
C SER A 211 7.37 7.31 19.14
N VAL A 212 7.16 8.50 18.58
CA VAL A 212 8.14 9.18 17.71
C VAL A 212 9.46 9.45 18.45
N LYS A 213 9.40 9.76 19.76
CA LYS A 213 10.56 10.16 20.57
C LYS A 213 11.59 9.04 20.71
N ASN A 214 11.16 7.79 20.92
CA ASN A 214 12.06 6.69 21.28
C ASN A 214 11.72 5.33 20.65
N GLY A 215 10.72 5.28 19.75
CA GLY A 215 10.28 4.04 19.08
C GLY A 215 9.72 2.97 20.01
N LYS A 216 9.33 3.29 21.25
CA LYS A 216 8.66 2.32 22.12
C LYS A 216 7.25 2.06 21.63
N GLU A 217 6.83 0.79 21.58
CA GLU A 217 5.45 0.41 21.32
C GLU A 217 4.54 0.93 22.42
N ILE A 218 3.45 1.58 22.03
CA ILE A 218 2.42 2.11 22.92
C ILE A 218 1.27 1.12 22.96
N TRP A 219 0.81 0.70 21.79
CA TRP A 219 -0.19 -0.33 21.61
C TRP A 219 -0.05 -0.97 20.23
N LYS A 220 -0.66 -2.13 20.06
CA LYS A 220 -0.83 -2.81 18.79
C LYS A 220 -2.19 -3.50 18.72
N TYR A 221 -2.68 -3.69 17.51
CA TYR A 221 -3.92 -4.39 17.24
C TYR A 221 -3.75 -5.34 16.07
N LYS A 222 -4.17 -6.59 16.24
CA LYS A 222 -4.08 -7.62 15.21
C LYS A 222 -5.46 -7.84 14.59
N THR A 223 -5.56 -7.72 13.26
CA THR A 223 -6.72 -8.16 12.51
C THR A 223 -6.59 -9.61 12.10
N GLU A 224 -7.64 -10.15 11.49
CA GLU A 224 -7.60 -11.51 10.95
C GLU A 224 -6.45 -11.71 9.98
N ASN A 225 -5.88 -12.91 10.01
CA ASN A 225 -4.76 -13.28 9.19
C ASN A 225 -5.16 -14.46 8.31
N PHE A 226 -5.05 -14.30 7.00
CA PHE A 226 -5.35 -15.34 6.02
C PHE A 226 -4.07 -15.89 5.42
N PHE A 227 -4.18 -17.12 4.89
CA PHE A 227 -3.04 -17.80 4.27
C PHE A 227 -2.53 -17.05 3.03
N ILE A 228 -3.44 -16.49 2.23
CA ILE A 228 -3.12 -15.67 1.06
C ILE A 228 -3.13 -14.20 1.47
N LYS A 229 -1.99 -13.53 1.35
CA LYS A 229 -1.80 -12.12 1.70
C LYS A 229 -1.47 -11.30 0.47
N SER A 230 -2.13 -10.16 0.32
CA SER A 230 -1.73 -9.17 -0.67
C SER A 230 -0.35 -8.62 -0.33
N GLN A 231 0.53 -8.56 -1.32
CA GLN A 231 1.83 -7.89 -1.19
C GLN A 231 1.75 -6.40 -1.51
N LYS A 232 0.58 -5.89 -1.88
CA LYS A 232 0.39 -4.46 -2.10
C LYS A 232 0.57 -3.70 -0.79
N ARG A 233 1.12 -2.51 -0.90
CA ARG A 233 1.29 -1.59 0.22
C ARG A 233 -0.06 -1.26 0.86
N LEU A 234 -0.16 -1.45 2.15
CA LEU A 234 -1.36 -1.13 2.94
C LEU A 234 -1.44 0.38 3.21
N SER A 235 -2.66 0.87 3.32
CA SER A 235 -2.94 2.29 3.54
C SER A 235 -3.38 2.55 4.97
N ILE A 236 -2.99 3.70 5.50
CA ILE A 236 -3.41 4.19 6.81
C ILE A 236 -3.91 5.63 6.64
N ALA A 237 -5.04 5.94 7.24
CA ALA A 237 -5.59 7.28 7.35
C ALA A 237 -5.88 7.59 8.82
N ILE A 238 -5.82 8.86 9.21
CA ILE A 238 -6.13 9.29 10.57
C ILE A 238 -7.01 10.53 10.49
N ASP A 239 -8.12 10.50 11.20
CA ASP A 239 -9.01 11.63 11.35
C ASP A 239 -9.67 11.61 12.74
N ASN A 240 -9.81 12.77 13.38
CA ASN A 240 -10.47 12.94 14.68
C ASN A 240 -10.09 11.89 15.74
N ASP A 241 -8.79 11.60 15.89
CA ASP A 241 -8.26 10.58 16.80
C ASP A 241 -8.73 9.14 16.52
N ILE A 242 -9.24 8.87 15.32
CA ILE A 242 -9.50 7.54 14.80
C ILE A 242 -8.45 7.22 13.73
N VAL A 243 -7.83 6.05 13.83
CA VAL A 243 -6.95 5.50 12.82
C VAL A 243 -7.70 4.45 12.01
N TYR A 244 -7.68 4.60 10.71
CA TYR A 244 -8.26 3.68 9.74
C TYR A 244 -7.14 3.00 8.98
N PHE A 245 -7.23 1.70 8.80
CA PHE A 245 -6.26 0.97 7.99
C PHE A 245 -6.92 -0.22 7.30
N ASN A 246 -6.37 -0.63 6.16
CA ASN A 246 -6.77 -1.86 5.52
C ASN A 246 -5.76 -2.97 5.82
N ASN A 247 -6.26 -4.20 5.91
CA ASN A 247 -5.44 -5.40 6.03
C ASN A 247 -5.13 -6.02 4.65
N SER A 248 -4.37 -7.12 4.62
CA SER A 248 -3.93 -7.77 3.39
C SER A 248 -5.06 -8.46 2.59
N ILE A 249 -6.25 -8.60 3.16
CA ILE A 249 -7.45 -9.13 2.48
C ILE A 249 -8.41 -8.01 2.04
N GLY A 250 -8.09 -6.77 2.39
CA GLY A 250 -8.84 -5.59 1.97
C GLY A 250 -9.80 -5.03 3.01
N ASP A 251 -10.07 -5.72 4.14
CA ASP A 251 -10.95 -5.20 5.17
C ASP A 251 -10.43 -3.91 5.76
N ILE A 252 -11.34 -2.99 6.06
CA ILE A 252 -11.02 -1.70 6.67
C ILE A 252 -11.38 -1.77 8.15
N THR A 253 -10.41 -1.45 9.00
CA THR A 253 -10.59 -1.41 10.46
C THR A 253 -10.38 0.00 10.98
N ALA A 254 -11.23 0.43 11.89
CA ALA A 254 -11.12 1.70 12.62
C ALA A 254 -10.84 1.44 14.10
N LEU A 255 -9.82 2.12 14.63
CA LEU A 255 -9.40 2.04 16.02
C LEU A 255 -9.25 3.43 16.62
N ASN A 256 -9.40 3.55 17.92
CA ASN A 256 -9.00 4.77 18.63
C ASN A 256 -7.47 4.93 18.56
N ALA A 257 -7.00 6.04 18.01
CA ALA A 257 -5.57 6.31 17.80
C ALA A 257 -4.79 6.46 19.12
N ASN A 258 -5.45 6.75 20.24
CA ASN A 258 -4.76 6.98 21.50
C ASN A 258 -4.39 5.68 22.24
N ASN A 259 -5.30 4.70 22.24
CA ASN A 259 -5.19 3.47 23.03
C ASN A 259 -5.33 2.17 22.23
N GLY A 260 -5.72 2.25 20.95
CA GLY A 260 -5.89 1.08 20.07
C GLY A 260 -7.22 0.34 20.24
N ASP A 261 -8.18 0.91 20.98
CA ASP A 261 -9.48 0.29 21.16
C ASP A 261 -10.24 0.18 19.83
N PHE A 262 -10.88 -0.95 19.64
CA PHE A 262 -11.68 -1.24 18.46
C PHE A 262 -12.91 -0.33 18.38
N VAL A 263 -13.16 0.24 17.20
CA VAL A 263 -14.35 1.06 16.93
C VAL A 263 -15.28 0.32 15.99
N TRP A 264 -14.80 -0.06 14.79
CA TRP A 264 -15.55 -0.88 13.84
C TRP A 264 -14.62 -1.51 12.80
N GLN A 265 -15.13 -2.50 12.10
CA GLN A 265 -14.49 -3.11 10.93
C GLN A 265 -15.52 -3.27 9.81
N LEU A 266 -15.11 -2.96 8.58
CA LEU A 266 -15.87 -3.15 7.36
C LEU A 266 -15.21 -4.25 6.53
N PRO A 267 -15.81 -5.45 6.45
CA PRO A 267 -15.38 -6.48 5.51
C PRO A 267 -15.64 -6.00 4.08
N THR A 268 -14.63 -6.07 3.21
CA THR A 268 -14.79 -5.69 1.80
C THR A 268 -14.99 -6.87 0.88
N GLN A 269 -14.74 -8.08 1.36
CA GLN A 269 -15.01 -9.31 0.62
C GLN A 269 -16.38 -9.84 1.02
N ASN A 270 -17.34 -9.81 0.11
CA ASN A 270 -18.57 -10.57 0.25
C ASN A 270 -18.23 -12.06 0.03
N SER A 271 -18.17 -12.83 1.09
CA SER A 271 -18.24 -14.28 1.00
C SER A 271 -19.69 -14.70 0.67
N GLN A 272 -20.17 -14.37 -0.51
CA GLN A 272 -21.31 -15.09 -1.05
C GLN A 272 -20.77 -16.43 -1.54
N ILE A 273 -20.72 -17.40 -0.64
CA ILE A 273 -20.66 -18.79 -1.00
C ILE A 273 -22.04 -19.07 -1.58
N TYR A 274 -22.13 -19.09 -2.91
CA TYR A 274 -23.28 -19.67 -3.59
C TYR A 274 -23.25 -21.17 -3.30
N GLY A 275 -24.06 -21.62 -2.35
CA GLY A 275 -24.38 -23.02 -2.14
C GLY A 275 -25.27 -23.56 -3.25
#